data_cccbf0c26245f78f2eeb4194b8389671
#
_entry.id   cccbf0c26245f78f2eeb4194b8389671
#
_cell.length_a   1.000
_cell.length_b   1.000
_cell.length_c   1.000
_cell.angle_alpha   90.00
_cell.angle_beta   90.00
_cell.angle_gamma   90.00
#
_symmetry.space_group_name_H-M   'P 1'
#
loop_
_entity.id
_entity.type
_entity.pdbx_description
1 polymer ?
#
loop_
_entity_poly.entity_id
_entity_poly.type
_entity_poly.pdbx_seq_one_letter_code
_entity_poly.pdbx_strand_id
1 'polypeptide(L)'
;MADEYNSIPFIAESGYPSKEVVLDQKPDLIVGWGSLFAEDALGAVSDWHERGVHTYLMNNTVSGLGNRTVDFLYDDIEKLGQIFDIEDKAQAMIQDMKDRIADIQEKVSTIPESERVQVVTVQYVYENEFLGRGGTDFNTNLTELAGGIQANDNGQQSMEVLLSLDPDVLV
;
A
#
# COMPACT_ATOMS: atom_id res chain seq x y z
N MET A 1 1.34 -21.99 -6.08
CA MET A 1 1.38 -20.49 -5.98
C MET A 1 2.69 -19.90 -6.52
N ALA A 2 3.88 -20.28 -6.03
CA ALA A 2 5.14 -19.71 -6.56
C ALA A 2 5.37 -20.00 -8.05
N ASP A 3 5.11 -21.24 -8.49
CA ASP A 3 5.28 -21.64 -9.89
C ASP A 3 4.27 -20.97 -10.83
N GLU A 4 3.03 -20.78 -10.38
CA GLU A 4 1.99 -20.08 -11.14
C GLU A 4 2.34 -18.59 -11.28
N TYR A 5 2.80 -17.94 -10.20
CA TYR A 5 3.25 -16.56 -10.25
C TYR A 5 4.44 -16.39 -11.20
N ASN A 6 5.41 -17.29 -11.16
CA ASN A 6 6.59 -17.25 -12.04
C ASN A 6 6.25 -17.52 -13.51
N SER A 7 5.06 -18.03 -13.82
CA SER A 7 4.60 -18.23 -15.20
C SER A 7 3.97 -16.98 -15.82
N ILE A 8 3.68 -15.94 -15.03
CA ILE A 8 3.12 -14.68 -15.51
C ILE A 8 4.21 -13.92 -16.30
N PRO A 9 3.96 -13.54 -17.56
CA PRO A 9 4.94 -12.82 -18.35
C PRO A 9 5.17 -11.41 -17.80
N PHE A 10 6.44 -11.02 -17.68
CA PHE A 10 6.81 -9.64 -17.38
C PHE A 10 6.91 -8.84 -18.69
N ILE A 11 6.30 -7.64 -18.70
CA ILE A 11 6.31 -6.73 -19.86
C ILE A 11 7.25 -5.54 -19.68
N ALA A 12 7.83 -5.38 -18.47
CA ALA A 12 8.86 -4.40 -18.16
C ALA A 12 9.80 -4.96 -17.10
N GLU A 13 11.11 -4.73 -17.23
CA GLU A 13 12.12 -5.21 -16.27
C GLU A 13 12.23 -4.28 -15.04
N SER A 14 11.94 -2.99 -15.22
CA SER A 14 11.98 -1.99 -14.15
C SER A 14 11.08 -0.80 -14.47
N GLY A 15 10.59 -0.12 -13.42
CA GLY A 15 9.73 1.05 -13.56
C GLY A 15 8.34 0.73 -14.13
N TYR A 16 7.68 1.75 -14.65
CA TYR A 16 6.40 1.58 -15.33
C TYR A 16 6.62 1.22 -16.82
N PRO A 17 5.85 0.27 -17.39
CA PRO A 17 5.87 0.01 -18.81
C PRO A 17 5.38 1.25 -19.57
N SER A 18 5.86 1.45 -20.80
CA SER A 18 5.32 2.50 -21.64
C SER A 18 3.89 2.18 -22.08
N LYS A 19 3.13 3.23 -22.41
CA LYS A 19 1.73 3.10 -22.88
C LYS A 19 1.63 2.17 -24.10
N GLU A 20 2.60 2.23 -25.02
CA GLU A 20 2.66 1.40 -26.21
C GLU A 20 2.85 -0.07 -25.88
N VAL A 21 3.74 -0.37 -24.93
CA VAL A 21 3.97 -1.75 -24.45
C VAL A 21 2.71 -2.34 -23.85
N VAL A 22 1.97 -1.56 -23.05
CA VAL A 22 0.70 -2.02 -22.44
C VAL A 22 -0.38 -2.19 -23.51
N LEU A 23 -0.48 -1.27 -24.47
CA LEU A 23 -1.46 -1.35 -25.57
C LEU A 23 -1.22 -2.60 -26.46
N ASP A 24 0.04 -2.99 -26.68
CA ASP A 24 0.38 -4.19 -27.45
C ASP A 24 -0.11 -5.48 -26.80
N GLN A 25 -0.23 -5.48 -25.47
CA GLN A 25 -0.82 -6.61 -24.72
C GLN A 25 -2.34 -6.72 -24.86
N LYS A 26 -3.03 -5.68 -25.36
CA LYS A 26 -4.49 -5.61 -25.53
C LYS A 26 -5.24 -6.00 -24.23
N PRO A 27 -4.94 -5.36 -23.11
CA PRO A 27 -5.58 -5.74 -21.86
C PRO A 27 -7.07 -5.37 -21.83
N ASP A 28 -7.89 -6.18 -21.19
CA ASP A 28 -9.27 -5.83 -20.85
C ASP A 28 -9.35 -5.01 -19.56
N LEU A 29 -8.39 -5.22 -18.64
CA LEU A 29 -8.30 -4.56 -17.35
C LEU A 29 -6.84 -4.24 -16.99
N ILE A 30 -6.63 -3.05 -16.43
CA ILE A 30 -5.37 -2.64 -15.81
C ILE A 30 -5.62 -2.43 -14.31
N VAL A 31 -4.90 -3.20 -13.47
CA VAL A 31 -4.91 -3.03 -12.02
C VAL A 31 -3.60 -2.39 -11.60
N GLY A 32 -3.64 -1.33 -10.79
CA GLY A 32 -2.41 -0.69 -10.39
C GLY A 32 -2.57 0.42 -9.34
N TRP A 33 -1.48 1.06 -9.06
CA TRP A 33 -1.43 2.22 -8.18
C TRP A 33 -1.91 3.48 -8.90
N GLY A 34 -2.41 4.46 -8.14
CA GLY A 34 -2.83 5.74 -8.72
C GLY A 34 -1.72 6.44 -9.51
N SER A 35 -0.46 6.31 -9.08
CA SER A 35 0.70 6.86 -9.79
C SER A 35 0.96 6.22 -11.18
N LEU A 36 0.46 5.00 -11.42
CA LEU A 36 0.54 4.37 -12.75
C LEU A 36 -0.23 5.15 -13.81
N PHE A 37 -1.28 5.88 -13.40
CA PHE A 37 -2.13 6.69 -14.29
C PHE A 37 -1.76 8.18 -14.26
N ALA A 38 -0.54 8.52 -13.84
CA ALA A 38 0.01 9.86 -13.97
C ALA A 38 0.35 10.17 -15.44
N GLU A 39 0.48 11.47 -15.76
CA GLU A 39 0.71 11.94 -17.13
C GLU A 39 2.03 11.40 -17.73
N ASP A 40 3.04 11.25 -16.88
CA ASP A 40 4.39 10.74 -17.21
C ASP A 40 4.50 9.20 -17.16
N ALA A 41 3.40 8.50 -16.93
CA ALA A 41 3.33 7.05 -16.93
C ALA A 41 2.31 6.57 -17.99
N LEU A 42 1.22 5.90 -17.60
CA LEU A 42 0.21 5.40 -18.56
C LEU A 42 -0.81 6.47 -18.99
N GLY A 43 -0.79 7.66 -18.37
CA GLY A 43 -1.74 8.74 -18.67
C GLY A 43 -3.12 8.52 -18.02
N ALA A 44 -4.06 9.41 -18.33
CA ALA A 44 -5.33 9.47 -17.64
C ALA A 44 -6.17 8.19 -17.79
N VAL A 45 -6.88 7.82 -16.71
CA VAL A 45 -7.85 6.71 -16.69
C VAL A 45 -8.89 6.83 -17.82
N SER A 46 -9.36 8.06 -18.13
CA SER A 46 -10.31 8.32 -19.21
C SER A 46 -9.82 7.84 -20.57
N ASP A 47 -8.53 8.00 -20.85
CA ASP A 47 -7.93 7.59 -22.12
C ASP A 47 -7.99 6.06 -22.33
N TRP A 48 -7.90 5.30 -21.25
CA TRP A 48 -8.02 3.84 -21.28
C TRP A 48 -9.48 3.42 -21.45
N HIS A 49 -10.42 4.06 -20.74
CA HIS A 49 -11.84 3.80 -20.87
C HIS A 49 -12.35 4.10 -22.28
N GLU A 50 -11.87 5.17 -22.93
CA GLU A 50 -12.20 5.47 -24.34
C GLU A 50 -11.73 4.37 -25.32
N ARG A 51 -10.71 3.59 -24.93
CA ARG A 51 -10.21 2.43 -25.68
C ARG A 51 -10.90 1.12 -25.33
N GLY A 52 -11.88 1.16 -24.41
CA GLY A 52 -12.57 -0.03 -23.90
C GLY A 52 -11.78 -0.83 -22.87
N VAL A 53 -10.69 -0.28 -22.34
CA VAL A 53 -9.88 -0.91 -21.30
C VAL A 53 -10.36 -0.46 -19.93
N HIS A 54 -10.74 -1.39 -19.07
CA HIS A 54 -11.12 -1.08 -17.70
C HIS A 54 -9.90 -0.82 -16.82
N THR A 55 -10.08 -0.05 -15.75
CA THR A 55 -9.01 0.24 -14.80
C THR A 55 -9.49 0.04 -13.37
N TYR A 56 -8.62 -0.50 -12.53
CA TYR A 56 -8.83 -0.59 -11.10
C TYR A 56 -7.63 0.03 -10.36
N LEU A 57 -7.87 1.09 -9.61
CA LEU A 57 -6.86 1.78 -8.81
C LEU A 57 -6.99 1.33 -7.36
N MET A 58 -5.90 0.80 -6.79
CA MET A 58 -5.87 0.34 -5.40
C MET A 58 -6.07 1.52 -4.44
N ASN A 59 -7.03 1.40 -3.52
CA ASN A 59 -7.50 2.48 -2.64
C ASN A 59 -6.38 3.14 -1.83
N ASN A 60 -5.47 2.35 -1.25
CA ASN A 60 -4.34 2.88 -0.48
C ASN A 60 -3.35 3.72 -1.30
N THR A 61 -3.54 3.82 -2.61
CA THR A 61 -2.65 4.56 -3.51
C THR A 61 -3.31 5.80 -4.12
N VAL A 62 -4.62 5.95 -3.93
CA VAL A 62 -5.39 7.08 -4.43
C VAL A 62 -5.31 8.25 -3.44
N SER A 63 -4.95 9.43 -3.94
CA SER A 63 -4.87 10.65 -3.12
C SER A 63 -6.27 11.16 -2.75
N GLY A 64 -6.39 11.77 -1.56
CA GLY A 64 -7.61 12.45 -1.14
C GLY A 64 -8.66 11.57 -0.46
N LEU A 65 -8.40 10.28 -0.25
CA LEU A 65 -9.32 9.37 0.46
C LEU A 65 -9.17 9.40 1.99
N GLY A 66 -8.32 10.28 2.54
CA GLY A 66 -8.08 10.38 3.98
C GLY A 66 -6.98 9.42 4.47
N ASN A 67 -7.10 8.98 5.72
CA ASN A 67 -6.14 8.07 6.32
C ASN A 67 -6.19 6.70 5.65
N ARG A 68 -5.04 6.19 5.28
CA ARG A 68 -4.89 4.87 4.66
C ARG A 68 -4.91 3.79 5.73
N THR A 69 -5.80 2.81 5.56
CA THR A 69 -6.02 1.76 6.57
C THR A 69 -6.11 0.37 5.93
N VAL A 70 -6.07 -0.65 6.77
CA VAL A 70 -6.31 -2.04 6.35
C VAL A 70 -7.72 -2.23 5.76
N ASP A 71 -8.69 -1.37 6.08
CA ASP A 71 -10.03 -1.45 5.51
C ASP A 71 -10.01 -1.16 4.00
N PHE A 72 -9.15 -0.25 3.53
CA PHE A 72 -8.94 -0.04 2.10
C PHE A 72 -8.35 -1.27 1.41
N LEU A 73 -7.46 -2.00 2.10
CA LEU A 73 -6.93 -3.26 1.59
C LEU A 73 -8.01 -4.34 1.52
N TYR A 74 -8.89 -4.43 2.53
CA TYR A 74 -10.02 -5.37 2.51
C TYR A 74 -10.98 -5.06 1.36
N ASP A 75 -11.30 -3.78 1.14
CA ASP A 75 -12.15 -3.33 0.04
C ASP A 75 -11.51 -3.66 -1.33
N ASP A 76 -10.19 -3.45 -1.48
CA ASP A 76 -9.46 -3.83 -2.69
C ASP A 76 -9.52 -5.35 -2.95
N ILE A 77 -9.30 -6.17 -1.93
CA ILE A 77 -9.36 -7.64 -2.04
C ILE A 77 -10.78 -8.10 -2.40
N GLU A 78 -11.81 -7.53 -1.76
CA GLU A 78 -13.21 -7.84 -2.04
C GLU A 78 -13.58 -7.51 -3.50
N LYS A 79 -13.24 -6.30 -3.96
CA LYS A 79 -13.54 -5.85 -5.33
C LYS A 79 -12.78 -6.67 -6.38
N LEU A 80 -11.51 -6.98 -6.14
CA LEU A 80 -10.76 -7.87 -7.01
C LEU A 80 -11.35 -9.29 -7.01
N GLY A 81 -11.83 -9.76 -5.85
CA GLY A 81 -12.60 -11.00 -5.76
C GLY A 81 -13.80 -11.01 -6.69
N GLN A 82 -14.61 -9.95 -6.69
CA GLN A 82 -15.76 -9.77 -7.56
C GLN A 82 -15.38 -9.67 -9.05
N ILE A 83 -14.34 -8.90 -9.38
CA ILE A 83 -13.87 -8.74 -10.77
C ILE A 83 -13.42 -10.07 -11.38
N PHE A 84 -12.80 -10.93 -10.59
CA PHE A 84 -12.25 -12.22 -11.06
C PHE A 84 -13.12 -13.46 -10.73
N ASP A 85 -14.33 -13.26 -10.20
CA ASP A 85 -15.26 -14.36 -9.81
C ASP A 85 -14.63 -15.36 -8.83
N ILE A 86 -13.92 -14.80 -7.81
CA ILE A 86 -13.21 -15.55 -6.75
C ILE A 86 -13.54 -15.02 -5.35
N GLU A 87 -14.79 -14.58 -5.11
CA GLU A 87 -15.23 -13.94 -3.87
C GLU A 87 -14.99 -14.81 -2.64
N ASP A 88 -15.19 -16.11 -2.73
CA ASP A 88 -14.95 -17.03 -1.61
C ASP A 88 -13.48 -16.99 -1.15
N LYS A 89 -12.55 -16.92 -2.10
CA LYS A 89 -11.11 -16.80 -1.77
C LYS A 89 -10.80 -15.44 -1.18
N ALA A 90 -11.38 -14.37 -1.73
CA ALA A 90 -11.22 -13.00 -1.25
C ALA A 90 -11.72 -12.88 0.20
N GLN A 91 -12.92 -13.38 0.49
CA GLN A 91 -13.50 -13.37 1.83
C GLN A 91 -12.68 -14.20 2.84
N ALA A 92 -12.21 -15.38 2.45
CA ALA A 92 -11.35 -16.20 3.30
C ALA A 92 -10.03 -15.48 3.64
N MET A 93 -9.42 -14.80 2.67
CA MET A 93 -8.20 -14.01 2.88
C MET A 93 -8.45 -12.82 3.82
N ILE A 94 -9.53 -12.07 3.60
CA ILE A 94 -9.93 -10.95 4.48
C ILE A 94 -10.15 -11.44 5.90
N GLN A 95 -10.85 -12.57 6.08
CA GLN A 95 -11.13 -13.10 7.40
C GLN A 95 -9.85 -13.53 8.13
N ASP A 96 -8.93 -14.24 7.46
CA ASP A 96 -7.63 -14.61 8.03
C ASP A 96 -6.84 -13.37 8.49
N MET A 97 -6.82 -12.31 7.68
CA MET A 97 -6.16 -11.06 8.04
C MET A 97 -6.81 -10.40 9.28
N LYS A 98 -8.15 -10.35 9.33
CA LYS A 98 -8.90 -9.80 10.47
C LYS A 98 -8.63 -10.59 11.74
N ASP A 99 -8.64 -11.92 11.68
CA ASP A 99 -8.39 -12.78 12.83
C ASP A 99 -6.96 -12.58 13.38
N ARG A 100 -5.96 -12.52 12.49
CA ARG A 100 -4.57 -12.25 12.89
C ARG A 100 -4.39 -10.88 13.52
N ILE A 101 -5.05 -9.85 12.98
CA ILE A 101 -5.01 -8.50 13.56
C ILE A 101 -5.69 -8.50 14.93
N ALA A 102 -6.85 -9.17 15.08
CA ALA A 102 -7.56 -9.27 16.35
C ALA A 102 -6.69 -9.96 17.43
N ASP A 103 -5.99 -11.05 17.08
CA ASP A 103 -5.07 -11.74 17.98
C ASP A 103 -3.92 -10.84 18.44
N ILE A 104 -3.39 -10.00 17.56
CA ILE A 104 -2.35 -9.02 17.89
C ILE A 104 -2.92 -7.95 18.81
N GLN A 105 -4.06 -7.37 18.46
CA GLN A 105 -4.71 -6.32 19.25
C GLN A 105 -5.10 -6.81 20.64
N GLU A 106 -5.54 -8.04 20.82
CA GLU A 106 -5.79 -8.64 22.13
C GLU A 106 -4.51 -8.61 22.98
N LYS A 107 -3.38 -9.04 22.42
CA LYS A 107 -2.08 -9.08 23.12
C LYS A 107 -1.58 -7.68 23.50
N VAL A 108 -1.72 -6.70 22.60
CA VAL A 108 -1.22 -5.33 22.83
C VAL A 108 -2.18 -4.46 23.61
N SER A 109 -3.45 -4.85 23.73
CA SER A 109 -4.48 -4.10 24.48
C SER A 109 -4.16 -3.92 25.96
N THR A 110 -3.33 -4.80 26.51
CA THR A 110 -2.89 -4.76 27.92
C THR A 110 -1.68 -3.86 28.14
N ILE A 111 -1.03 -3.36 27.08
CA ILE A 111 0.14 -2.48 27.16
C ILE A 111 -0.34 -1.06 27.39
N PRO A 112 0.02 -0.40 28.53
CA PRO A 112 -0.28 1.00 28.76
C PRO A 112 0.30 1.88 27.64
N GLU A 113 -0.37 2.96 27.30
CA GLU A 113 0.10 3.90 26.25
C GLU A 113 1.51 4.42 26.53
N SER A 114 1.85 4.66 27.82
CA SER A 114 3.18 5.09 28.25
C SER A 114 4.30 4.04 28.07
N GLU A 115 3.94 2.79 27.81
CA GLU A 115 4.88 1.67 27.59
C GLU A 115 4.92 1.25 26.12
N ARG A 116 4.14 1.91 25.24
CA ARG A 116 4.15 1.63 23.81
C ARG A 116 5.41 2.20 23.16
N VAL A 117 5.99 1.43 22.25
CA VAL A 117 7.19 1.82 21.54
C VAL A 117 6.93 2.92 20.52
N GLN A 118 7.85 3.88 20.45
CA GLN A 118 7.88 4.91 19.42
C GLN A 118 8.51 4.34 18.16
N VAL A 119 7.80 4.37 17.05
CA VAL A 119 8.22 3.78 15.78
C VAL A 119 8.41 4.88 14.75
N VAL A 120 9.54 4.86 14.06
CA VAL A 120 9.77 5.65 12.85
C VAL A 120 9.87 4.70 11.66
N THR A 121 9.01 4.93 10.67
CA THR A 121 9.05 4.17 9.41
C THR A 121 9.81 4.96 8.36
N VAL A 122 10.86 4.33 7.80
CA VAL A 122 11.77 4.93 6.81
C VAL A 122 11.72 4.12 5.53
N GLN A 123 11.36 4.75 4.41
CA GLN A 123 11.38 4.08 3.11
C GLN A 123 12.78 4.06 2.49
N TYR A 124 13.50 5.18 2.56
CA TYR A 124 14.90 5.27 2.14
C TYR A 124 15.59 6.45 2.81
N VAL A 125 16.92 6.39 2.84
CA VAL A 125 17.81 7.46 3.33
C VAL A 125 18.64 7.95 2.16
N TYR A 126 18.78 9.27 2.04
CA TYR A 126 19.62 9.93 1.05
C TYR A 126 20.37 11.10 1.69
N GLU A 127 21.68 11.02 1.71
CA GLU A 127 22.55 12.02 2.38
C GLU A 127 22.16 12.27 3.85
N ASN A 128 21.66 13.47 4.17
CA ASN A 128 21.23 13.87 5.49
C ASN A 128 19.70 13.92 5.67
N GLU A 129 18.98 13.24 4.81
CA GLU A 129 17.51 13.19 4.81
C GLU A 129 17.01 11.77 4.73
N PHE A 130 15.77 11.56 5.17
CA PHE A 130 15.05 10.31 4.99
C PHE A 130 13.63 10.55 4.47
N LEU A 131 13.12 9.62 3.70
CA LEU A 131 11.71 9.61 3.36
C LEU A 131 10.94 8.81 4.40
N GLY A 132 10.19 9.53 5.24
CA GLY A 132 9.34 8.95 6.26
C GLY A 132 8.01 8.47 5.69
N ARG A 133 7.46 7.41 6.29
CA ARG A 133 6.13 6.84 6.00
C ARG A 133 5.30 6.83 7.27
N GLY A 134 4.74 7.98 7.62
CA GLY A 134 3.94 8.21 8.83
C GLY A 134 2.71 9.08 8.54
N GLY A 135 2.19 9.76 9.55
CA GLY A 135 1.02 10.62 9.42
C GLY A 135 -0.21 9.84 8.91
N THR A 136 -0.74 10.19 7.76
CA THR A 136 -1.92 9.52 7.13
C THR A 136 -1.56 8.31 6.27
N ASP A 137 -0.29 7.89 6.26
CA ASP A 137 0.17 6.74 5.47
C ASP A 137 -0.32 5.41 6.06
N PHE A 138 -0.38 4.39 5.22
CA PHE A 138 -0.79 3.03 5.60
C PHE A 138 0.07 2.44 6.73
N ASN A 139 1.37 2.79 6.78
CA ASN A 139 2.29 2.32 7.82
C ASN A 139 1.89 2.81 9.21
N THR A 140 1.31 4.02 9.34
CA THR A 140 0.76 4.49 10.62
C THR A 140 -0.30 3.55 11.15
N ASN A 141 -1.27 3.17 10.31
CA ASN A 141 -2.31 2.24 10.71
C ASN A 141 -1.74 0.87 11.12
N LEU A 142 -0.75 0.33 10.38
CA LEU A 142 -0.10 -0.93 10.75
C LEU A 142 0.65 -0.82 12.09
N THR A 143 1.37 0.28 12.33
CA THR A 143 2.07 0.54 13.59
C THR A 143 1.08 0.58 14.76
N GLU A 144 -0.02 1.30 14.62
CA GLU A 144 -1.06 1.41 15.65
C GLU A 144 -1.75 0.07 15.93
N LEU A 145 -2.08 -0.70 14.89
CA LEU A 145 -2.64 -2.04 15.02
C LEU A 145 -1.69 -3.01 15.73
N ALA A 146 -0.38 -2.82 15.56
CA ALA A 146 0.66 -3.57 16.26
C ALA A 146 0.94 -3.05 17.69
N GLY A 147 0.23 -2.01 18.14
CA GLY A 147 0.37 -1.44 19.48
C GLY A 147 1.50 -0.42 19.65
N GLY A 148 2.16 -0.01 18.57
CA GLY A 148 3.17 1.06 18.56
C GLY A 148 2.54 2.44 18.40
N ILE A 149 3.40 3.47 18.48
CA ILE A 149 3.05 4.87 18.21
C ILE A 149 3.90 5.33 17.03
N GLN A 150 3.27 5.76 15.94
CA GLN A 150 3.98 6.30 14.79
C GLN A 150 4.49 7.70 15.10
N ALA A 151 5.81 7.86 15.15
CA ALA A 151 6.44 9.08 15.61
C ALA A 151 6.75 10.09 14.50
N ASN A 152 6.90 9.65 13.25
CA ASN A 152 7.21 10.55 12.13
C ASN A 152 6.02 10.82 11.23
N ASP A 153 6.09 11.92 10.50
CA ASP A 153 5.17 12.25 9.41
C ASP A 153 5.55 11.55 8.09
N ASN A 154 4.68 11.67 7.10
CA ASN A 154 4.94 11.24 5.74
C ASN A 154 5.74 12.32 4.99
N GLY A 155 6.70 11.89 4.16
CA GLY A 155 7.49 12.78 3.31
C GLY A 155 8.95 12.89 3.72
N GLN A 156 9.66 13.80 3.05
CA GLN A 156 11.09 14.02 3.25
C GLN A 156 11.36 14.81 4.52
N GLN A 157 12.26 14.31 5.37
CA GLN A 157 12.61 14.86 6.67
C GLN A 157 14.12 14.81 6.86
N SER A 158 14.67 15.74 7.66
CA SER A 158 16.11 15.74 7.95
C SER A 158 16.49 14.68 8.99
N MET A 159 17.77 14.30 9.03
CA MET A 159 18.29 13.39 10.05
C MET A 159 18.25 14.00 11.46
N GLU A 160 18.24 15.33 11.60
CA GLU A 160 18.05 15.99 12.90
C GLU A 160 16.64 15.74 13.45
N VAL A 161 15.62 15.67 12.58
CA VAL A 161 14.26 15.29 12.98
C VAL A 161 14.26 13.85 13.50
N LEU A 162 14.89 12.90 12.80
CA LEU A 162 15.00 11.52 13.25
C LEU A 162 15.66 11.41 14.64
N LEU A 163 16.76 12.13 14.83
CA LEU A 163 17.46 12.17 16.13
C LEU A 163 16.61 12.81 17.23
N SER A 164 15.79 13.82 16.90
CA SER A 164 14.93 14.49 17.88
C SER A 164 13.70 13.67 18.28
N LEU A 165 13.24 12.77 17.39
CA LEU A 165 12.15 11.85 17.68
C LEU A 165 12.56 10.75 18.65
N ASP A 166 13.86 10.44 18.73
CA ASP A 166 14.46 9.41 19.62
C ASP A 166 13.64 8.11 19.64
N PRO A 167 13.41 7.48 18.47
CA PRO A 167 12.52 6.33 18.39
C PRO A 167 13.11 5.08 19.03
N ASP A 168 12.24 4.25 19.61
CA ASP A 168 12.62 2.93 20.12
C ASP A 168 12.89 1.94 18.97
N VAL A 169 12.20 2.12 17.83
CA VAL A 169 12.24 1.21 16.67
C VAL A 169 12.29 1.97 15.36
N LEU A 170 13.20 1.55 14.48
CA LEU A 170 13.23 1.95 13.06
C LEU A 170 12.75 0.76 12.19
N VAL A 171 11.80 1.04 11.28
CA VAL A 171 11.24 0.07 10.33
C VAL A 171 11.49 0.52 8.90
#